data_ceba56a2c8832bc796d4355643b58e41
#
_entry.id   ceba56a2c8832bc796d4355643b58e41
#
_cell.length_a   1.000
_cell.length_b   1.000
_cell.length_c   1.000
_cell.angle_alpha   90.00
_cell.angle_beta   90.00
_cell.angle_gamma   90.00
#
_symmetry.space_group_name_H-M   'P 1'
#
loop_
_entity.id
_entity.type
_entity.pdbx_description
1 polymer ?
#
loop_
_entity_poly.entity_id
_entity_poly.type
_entity_poly.pdbx_seq_one_letter_code
_entity_poly.pdbx_strand_id
1 'polypeptide(L)'
;MIRSPQRRRVAISLANVGLAAALPAWLVTARAQTVDEIKKKGELTVGLLVDFPPYGTVNSANEPDGYDADVARLLAKDWGVKLKLVPVTGPNRIPFLLTNKVDLLIASLAITPERAKQVLFSKPYAAATIVLLGSKKAHIKGPADLKGLRIGVARASTQDIALTAIAPPGTEIRRFDDDASGMQALMSGQVDALGCSTTVAAQIEKRAPANTYDEKFVLRQQVMGVAMRPGQTELEKAVNAFIDRNKANGELDKLYEKWLGTKLPAM
;
A
#
# COMPACT_ATOMS: atom_id res chain seq x y z
N MET A 1 -67.08 -20.96 62.10
CA MET A 1 -66.11 -20.29 63.00
C MET A 1 -64.80 -20.27 62.30
N ILE A 2 -64.38 -19.15 61.77
CA ILE A 2 -62.97 -18.78 61.53
C ILE A 2 -62.98 -17.33 61.01
N ARG A 3 -62.38 -16.45 61.80
CA ARG A 3 -62.29 -15.00 61.59
C ARG A 3 -61.23 -14.67 60.50
N SER A 4 -61.61 -13.76 59.65
CA SER A 4 -60.68 -13.13 58.70
C SER A 4 -59.88 -11.97 59.33
N PRO A 5 -58.61 -11.75 59.07
CA PRO A 5 -57.91 -10.52 59.40
C PRO A 5 -57.90 -9.53 58.29
N GLN A 6 -58.12 -8.29 58.62
CA GLN A 6 -58.14 -7.09 57.79
C GLN A 6 -56.81 -6.79 57.11
N ARG A 7 -56.84 -6.48 55.81
CA ARG A 7 -55.73 -5.95 55.06
C ARG A 7 -55.56 -4.44 55.27
N ARG A 8 -54.53 -4.03 55.98
CA ARG A 8 -54.08 -2.64 56.00
C ARG A 8 -53.34 -2.34 54.69
N ARG A 9 -53.85 -1.41 53.90
CA ARG A 9 -53.20 -0.84 52.76
C ARG A 9 -52.23 0.25 53.21
N VAL A 10 -50.92 0.04 53.04
CA VAL A 10 -49.90 1.06 53.22
C VAL A 10 -49.66 1.63 51.80
N ALA A 11 -49.98 2.90 51.60
CA ALA A 11 -49.65 3.65 50.40
C ALA A 11 -48.19 4.13 50.49
N ILE A 12 -47.32 3.59 49.65
CA ILE A 12 -45.97 4.08 49.51
C ILE A 12 -45.93 5.01 48.27
N SER A 13 -45.77 6.30 48.54
CA SER A 13 -45.58 7.32 47.55
C SER A 13 -44.12 7.22 47.07
N LEU A 14 -43.90 6.75 45.85
CA LEU A 14 -42.61 6.79 45.18
C LEU A 14 -42.45 8.16 44.51
N ALA A 15 -41.65 9.02 45.12
CA ALA A 15 -41.14 10.23 44.45
C ALA A 15 -40.01 9.85 43.47
N ASN A 16 -40.34 9.87 42.19
CA ASN A 16 -39.31 9.74 41.11
C ASN A 16 -38.52 11.03 41.03
N VAL A 17 -37.32 11.06 41.61
CA VAL A 17 -36.31 12.07 41.34
C VAL A 17 -35.54 11.58 40.11
N GLY A 18 -35.93 12.06 38.94
CA GLY A 18 -35.20 11.85 37.69
C GLY A 18 -33.90 12.65 37.68
N LEU A 19 -32.79 12.00 38.05
CA LEU A 19 -31.43 12.55 37.85
C LEU A 19 -31.05 12.30 36.42
N ALA A 20 -31.33 13.24 35.51
CA ALA A 20 -30.82 13.25 34.17
C ALA A 20 -29.31 13.56 34.25
N ALA A 21 -28.48 12.51 34.27
CA ALA A 21 -27.06 12.62 34.10
C ALA A 21 -26.80 13.01 32.62
N ALA A 22 -26.67 14.32 32.39
CA ALA A 22 -26.10 14.83 31.11
C ALA A 22 -24.65 14.41 31.04
N LEU A 23 -24.39 13.29 30.37
CA LEU A 23 -23.03 12.92 29.92
C LEU A 23 -22.59 14.01 28.96
N PRO A 24 -21.50 14.75 29.21
CA PRO A 24 -20.94 15.63 28.22
C PRO A 24 -20.42 14.72 27.12
N ALA A 25 -21.09 14.70 25.95
CA ALA A 25 -20.60 14.11 24.74
C ALA A 25 -19.36 14.92 24.32
N TRP A 26 -18.20 14.49 24.79
CA TRP A 26 -16.93 14.87 24.18
C TRP A 26 -16.95 14.20 22.82
N LEU A 27 -17.50 14.90 21.85
CA LEU A 27 -17.26 14.61 20.44
C LEU A 27 -15.77 14.82 20.23
N VAL A 28 -14.98 13.76 20.45
CA VAL A 28 -13.62 13.68 19.91
C VAL A 28 -13.81 13.61 18.40
N THR A 29 -13.95 14.78 17.78
CA THR A 29 -13.77 14.89 16.36
C THR A 29 -12.37 14.38 16.12
N ALA A 30 -12.25 13.22 15.48
CA ALA A 30 -10.96 12.71 15.01
C ALA A 30 -10.41 13.79 14.06
N ARG A 31 -9.57 14.68 14.61
CA ARG A 31 -8.98 15.79 13.86
C ARG A 31 -8.06 15.16 12.84
N ALA A 32 -8.33 15.42 11.57
CA ALA A 32 -7.50 14.97 10.49
C ALA A 32 -6.08 15.54 10.69
N GLN A 33 -5.07 14.65 10.70
CA GLN A 33 -3.67 15.06 10.86
C GLN A 33 -3.27 16.03 9.75
N THR A 34 -2.60 17.10 10.13
CA THR A 34 -2.11 18.16 9.24
C THR A 34 -0.58 18.18 9.20
N VAL A 35 0.01 18.91 8.25
CA VAL A 35 1.46 19.11 8.20
C VAL A 35 1.96 19.82 9.47
N ASP A 36 1.19 20.78 10.00
CA ASP A 36 1.57 21.52 11.21
C ASP A 36 1.63 20.60 12.44
N GLU A 37 0.74 19.60 12.54
CA GLU A 37 0.80 18.60 13.60
C GLU A 37 2.02 17.69 13.45
N ILE A 38 2.38 17.30 12.23
CA ILE A 38 3.62 16.55 11.95
C ILE A 38 4.85 17.39 12.31
N LYS A 39 4.88 18.68 11.92
CA LYS A 39 5.96 19.61 12.28
C LYS A 39 6.05 19.82 13.79
N LYS A 40 4.94 19.96 14.47
CA LYS A 40 4.89 20.08 15.94
C LYS A 40 5.39 18.81 16.64
N LYS A 41 5.07 17.64 16.09
CA LYS A 41 5.61 16.34 16.56
C LYS A 41 7.12 16.22 16.29
N GLY A 42 7.64 16.92 15.27
CA GLY A 42 9.05 16.91 14.86
C GLY A 42 9.49 15.67 14.10
N GLU A 43 8.56 14.76 13.76
CA GLU A 43 8.85 13.49 13.09
C GLU A 43 7.73 13.13 12.11
N LEU A 44 8.13 12.68 10.91
CA LEU A 44 7.27 12.07 9.90
C LEU A 44 7.53 10.56 9.86
N THR A 45 6.51 9.75 10.12
CA THR A 45 6.59 8.29 10.05
C THR A 45 6.01 7.82 8.71
N VAL A 46 6.84 7.20 7.87
CA VAL A 46 6.46 6.75 6.53
C VAL A 46 6.56 5.23 6.42
N GLY A 47 5.47 4.59 5.99
CA GLY A 47 5.47 3.18 5.63
C GLY A 47 5.94 2.98 4.19
N LEU A 48 6.84 2.02 3.95
CA LEU A 48 7.34 1.67 2.63
C LEU A 48 7.62 0.17 2.52
N LEU A 49 7.57 -0.35 1.28
CA LEU A 49 8.03 -1.71 1.00
C LEU A 49 9.56 -1.77 1.06
N VAL A 50 10.10 -2.95 1.40
CA VAL A 50 11.55 -3.22 1.36
C VAL A 50 11.91 -4.42 0.49
N ASP A 51 10.95 -4.93 -0.24
CA ASP A 51 10.98 -6.16 -1.04
C ASP A 51 10.53 -5.95 -2.50
N PHE A 52 10.38 -4.68 -2.92
CA PHE A 52 9.97 -4.28 -4.27
C PHE A 52 11.04 -3.39 -4.95
N PRO A 53 12.26 -3.90 -5.18
CA PRO A 53 13.33 -3.12 -5.77
C PRO A 53 13.05 -2.77 -7.24
N PRO A 54 13.48 -1.58 -7.73
CA PRO A 54 14.28 -0.59 -7.01
C PRO A 54 13.47 0.46 -6.24
N TYR A 55 12.14 0.31 -6.21
CA TYR A 55 11.27 1.26 -5.48
C TYR A 55 11.48 1.19 -3.97
N GLY A 56 11.48 -0.02 -3.41
CA GLY A 56 11.74 -0.28 -2.00
C GLY A 56 12.66 -1.50 -1.81
N THR A 57 13.74 -1.33 -1.06
CA THR A 57 14.77 -2.33 -0.79
C THR A 57 15.40 -2.07 0.57
N VAL A 58 16.44 -2.78 0.90
CA VAL A 58 17.33 -2.50 2.03
C VAL A 58 18.75 -2.22 1.53
N ASN A 59 19.45 -1.33 2.23
CA ASN A 59 20.88 -1.06 1.98
C ASN A 59 21.78 -2.10 2.65
N SER A 60 23.09 -1.93 2.54
CA SER A 60 24.09 -2.81 3.16
C SER A 60 24.05 -2.83 4.71
N ALA A 61 23.47 -1.81 5.33
CA ALA A 61 23.24 -1.74 6.77
C ALA A 61 21.88 -2.34 7.19
N ASN A 62 21.16 -2.98 6.26
CA ASN A 62 19.81 -3.52 6.44
C ASN A 62 18.77 -2.46 6.81
N GLU A 63 18.97 -1.21 6.37
CA GLU A 63 18.03 -0.13 6.55
C GLU A 63 17.18 0.06 5.29
N PRO A 64 15.90 0.51 5.41
CA PRO A 64 15.05 0.78 4.27
C PRO A 64 15.66 1.79 3.30
N ASP A 65 15.68 1.44 2.01
CA ASP A 65 16.25 2.23 0.93
C ASP A 65 15.44 2.08 -0.36
N GLY A 66 15.81 2.79 -1.41
CA GLY A 66 15.11 2.76 -2.69
C GLY A 66 14.49 4.10 -3.08
N TYR A 67 13.79 4.10 -4.22
CA TYR A 67 13.14 5.30 -4.74
C TYR A 67 12.11 5.87 -3.73
N ASP A 68 11.26 5.02 -3.15
CA ASP A 68 10.25 5.43 -2.17
C ASP A 68 10.89 6.02 -0.91
N ALA A 69 12.00 5.45 -0.45
CA ALA A 69 12.75 5.96 0.69
C ALA A 69 13.36 7.34 0.40
N ASP A 70 13.90 7.54 -0.80
CA ASP A 70 14.47 8.84 -1.20
C ASP A 70 13.38 9.91 -1.37
N VAL A 71 12.21 9.56 -1.90
CA VAL A 71 11.04 10.47 -1.93
C VAL A 71 10.61 10.85 -0.52
N ALA A 72 10.58 9.88 0.42
CA ALA A 72 10.26 10.16 1.82
C ALA A 72 11.31 11.05 2.49
N ARG A 73 12.61 10.85 2.22
CA ARG A 73 13.71 11.71 2.70
C ARG A 73 13.56 13.15 2.18
N LEU A 74 13.25 13.30 0.88
CA LEU A 74 13.01 14.59 0.25
C LEU A 74 11.82 15.32 0.89
N LEU A 75 10.72 14.61 1.15
CA LEU A 75 9.52 15.16 1.78
C LEU A 75 9.80 15.59 3.23
N ALA A 76 10.47 14.76 4.02
CA ALA A 76 10.81 15.09 5.41
C ALA A 76 11.74 16.31 5.49
N LYS A 77 12.70 16.42 4.56
CA LYS A 77 13.58 17.60 4.42
C LYS A 77 12.79 18.86 4.06
N ASP A 78 11.84 18.77 3.11
CA ASP A 78 10.96 19.88 2.71
C ASP A 78 10.12 20.39 3.90
N TRP A 79 9.68 19.50 4.76
CA TRP A 79 8.89 19.85 5.95
C TRP A 79 9.72 20.20 7.19
N GLY A 80 11.04 19.99 7.16
CA GLY A 80 11.96 20.30 8.27
C GLY A 80 11.76 19.38 9.48
N VAL A 81 11.43 18.11 9.26
CA VAL A 81 11.17 17.12 10.31
C VAL A 81 12.10 15.91 10.20
N LYS A 82 12.26 15.17 11.30
CA LYS A 82 12.95 13.88 11.28
C LYS A 82 12.11 12.86 10.50
N LEU A 83 12.77 11.95 9.79
CA LEU A 83 12.13 10.84 9.10
C LEU A 83 12.28 9.54 9.88
N LYS A 84 11.17 8.84 10.05
CA LYS A 84 11.14 7.46 10.52
C LYS A 84 10.55 6.58 9.44
N LEU A 85 11.35 5.67 8.88
CA LEU A 85 10.91 4.68 7.90
C LEU A 85 10.43 3.42 8.63
N VAL A 86 9.26 2.92 8.23
CA VAL A 86 8.64 1.71 8.80
C VAL A 86 8.42 0.70 7.68
N PRO A 87 9.15 -0.42 7.67
CA PRO A 87 8.90 -1.50 6.72
C PRO A 87 7.47 -2.02 6.82
N VAL A 88 6.82 -2.18 5.67
CA VAL A 88 5.49 -2.77 5.53
C VAL A 88 5.50 -3.84 4.45
N THR A 89 4.51 -4.73 4.47
CA THR A 89 4.28 -5.73 3.42
C THR A 89 3.08 -5.33 2.56
N GLY A 90 2.95 -5.93 1.39
CA GLY A 90 1.82 -5.68 0.49
C GLY A 90 0.46 -5.65 1.22
N PRO A 91 0.10 -6.71 2.00
CA PRO A 91 -1.17 -6.78 2.72
C PRO A 91 -1.35 -5.78 3.84
N ASN A 92 -0.28 -5.39 4.56
CA ASN A 92 -0.41 -4.55 5.75
C ASN A 92 -0.25 -3.05 5.50
N ARG A 93 0.08 -2.62 4.27
CA ARG A 93 0.23 -1.18 3.91
C ARG A 93 -0.95 -0.34 4.40
N ILE A 94 -2.12 -0.56 3.83
CA ILE A 94 -3.34 0.21 4.18
C ILE A 94 -3.73 0.01 5.66
N PRO A 95 -3.75 -1.19 6.24
CA PRO A 95 -3.98 -1.37 7.67
C PRO A 95 -3.05 -0.56 8.59
N PHE A 96 -1.74 -0.46 8.28
CA PHE A 96 -0.81 0.34 9.08
C PHE A 96 -1.16 1.84 9.03
N LEU A 97 -1.56 2.34 7.86
CA LEU A 97 -2.01 3.72 7.71
C LEU A 97 -3.29 3.98 8.51
N LEU A 98 -4.30 3.14 8.35
CA LEU A 98 -5.61 3.32 8.99
C LEU A 98 -5.57 3.17 10.52
N THR A 99 -4.60 2.40 11.04
CA THR A 99 -4.38 2.22 12.49
C THR A 99 -3.37 3.19 13.09
N ASN A 100 -2.99 4.26 12.37
CA ASN A 100 -2.04 5.29 12.82
C ASN A 100 -0.63 4.77 13.17
N LYS A 101 -0.22 3.62 12.66
CA LYS A 101 1.16 3.12 12.82
C LYS A 101 2.14 3.90 11.95
N VAL A 102 1.66 4.52 10.87
CA VAL A 102 2.39 5.42 9.99
C VAL A 102 1.55 6.66 9.68
N ASP A 103 2.20 7.78 9.40
CA ASP A 103 1.54 9.02 9.01
C ASP A 103 1.15 9.00 7.53
N LEU A 104 2.04 8.49 6.68
CA LEU A 104 1.89 8.35 5.23
C LEU A 104 2.36 6.98 4.76
N LEU A 105 1.87 6.57 3.58
CA LEU A 105 2.47 5.49 2.81
C LEU A 105 3.14 6.06 1.55
N ILE A 106 4.44 5.89 1.44
CA ILE A 106 5.22 6.02 0.21
C ILE A 106 5.77 4.62 -0.05
N ALA A 107 4.94 3.77 -0.66
CA ALA A 107 5.11 2.32 -0.63
C ALA A 107 4.70 1.67 -1.96
N SER A 108 5.04 2.33 -3.07
CA SER A 108 4.69 1.87 -4.43
C SER A 108 3.21 1.51 -4.57
N LEU A 109 2.34 2.24 -3.84
CA LEU A 109 0.92 1.93 -3.79
C LEU A 109 0.21 2.47 -5.02
N ALA A 110 -0.13 1.57 -5.94
CA ALA A 110 -0.88 1.92 -7.15
C ALA A 110 -2.24 2.52 -6.81
N ILE A 111 -2.58 3.61 -7.48
CA ILE A 111 -3.90 4.23 -7.39
C ILE A 111 -4.90 3.32 -8.10
N THR A 112 -5.85 2.77 -7.35
CA THR A 112 -6.97 1.98 -7.89
C THR A 112 -8.29 2.45 -7.28
N PRO A 113 -9.43 2.28 -8.00
CA PRO A 113 -10.74 2.65 -7.47
C PRO A 113 -11.07 2.00 -6.12
N GLU A 114 -10.66 0.74 -5.91
CA GLU A 114 -10.91 -0.01 -4.68
C GLU A 114 -10.12 0.56 -3.50
N ARG A 115 -8.85 0.93 -3.73
CA ARG A 115 -7.99 1.55 -2.71
C ARG A 115 -8.41 2.99 -2.42
N ALA A 116 -8.83 3.73 -3.45
CA ALA A 116 -9.32 5.11 -3.30
C ALA A 116 -10.61 5.22 -2.47
N LYS A 117 -11.36 4.12 -2.30
CA LYS A 117 -12.49 4.05 -1.35
C LYS A 117 -12.03 3.95 0.12
N GLN A 118 -10.79 3.54 0.37
CA GLN A 118 -10.26 3.28 1.70
C GLN A 118 -9.30 4.37 2.19
N VAL A 119 -8.57 5.02 1.27
CA VAL A 119 -7.53 6.00 1.57
C VAL A 119 -7.58 7.16 0.57
N LEU A 120 -7.03 8.31 0.97
CA LEU A 120 -6.76 9.40 0.03
C LEU A 120 -5.43 9.15 -0.68
N PHE A 121 -5.34 9.53 -1.94
CA PHE A 121 -4.12 9.49 -2.72
C PHE A 121 -3.69 10.88 -3.15
N SER A 122 -2.41 11.12 -3.14
CA SER A 122 -1.81 12.26 -3.82
C SER A 122 -1.88 12.12 -5.35
N LYS A 123 -1.49 13.18 -6.05
CA LYS A 123 -1.03 13.08 -7.44
C LYS A 123 0.05 11.99 -7.56
N PRO A 124 0.18 11.36 -8.74
CA PRO A 124 1.21 10.35 -8.96
C PRO A 124 2.63 10.88 -8.75
N TYR A 125 3.46 10.09 -8.04
CA TYR A 125 4.89 10.35 -7.88
C TYR A 125 5.78 9.32 -8.58
N ALA A 126 5.19 8.19 -9.01
CA ALA A 126 5.88 7.12 -9.71
C ALA A 126 4.92 6.36 -10.64
N ALA A 127 5.47 5.59 -11.56
CA ALA A 127 4.72 4.67 -12.43
C ALA A 127 5.44 3.33 -12.54
N ALA A 128 4.69 2.27 -12.88
CA ALA A 128 5.24 0.95 -13.19
C ALA A 128 4.41 0.23 -14.24
N THR A 129 5.08 -0.57 -15.06
CA THR A 129 4.44 -1.56 -15.92
C THR A 129 4.47 -2.92 -15.24
N ILE A 130 3.34 -3.57 -15.17
CA ILE A 130 3.17 -4.91 -14.61
C ILE A 130 3.00 -5.89 -15.76
N VAL A 131 3.77 -6.96 -15.72
CA VAL A 131 3.86 -7.98 -16.77
C VAL A 131 3.68 -9.39 -16.19
N LEU A 132 3.40 -10.34 -17.03
CA LEU A 132 3.62 -11.75 -16.76
C LEU A 132 5.00 -12.14 -17.28
N LEU A 133 5.88 -12.61 -16.41
CA LEU A 133 7.18 -13.16 -16.71
C LEU A 133 7.10 -14.68 -16.70
N GLY A 134 7.60 -15.35 -17.70
CA GLY A 134 7.60 -16.81 -17.77
C GLY A 134 8.81 -17.36 -18.48
N SER A 135 8.99 -18.71 -18.44
CA SER A 135 10.06 -19.36 -19.19
C SER A 135 9.96 -19.03 -20.68
N LYS A 136 11.08 -18.66 -21.30
CA LYS A 136 11.15 -18.39 -22.75
C LYS A 136 10.64 -19.56 -23.61
N LYS A 137 10.74 -20.78 -23.09
CA LYS A 137 10.24 -22.00 -23.75
C LYS A 137 8.72 -22.18 -23.64
N ALA A 138 8.06 -21.46 -22.71
CA ALA A 138 6.63 -21.55 -22.51
C ALA A 138 5.88 -20.71 -23.56
N HIS A 139 4.96 -21.32 -24.27
CA HIS A 139 4.11 -20.65 -25.25
C HIS A 139 2.92 -19.98 -24.58
N ILE A 140 3.16 -18.83 -23.95
CA ILE A 140 2.14 -18.01 -23.29
C ILE A 140 2.01 -16.70 -24.06
N LYS A 141 0.93 -16.54 -24.83
CA LYS A 141 0.65 -15.35 -25.64
C LYS A 141 -0.44 -14.47 -25.06
N GLY A 142 -1.24 -15.00 -24.15
CA GLY A 142 -2.35 -14.29 -23.54
C GLY A 142 -3.03 -15.07 -22.42
N PRO A 143 -4.10 -14.53 -21.84
CA PRO A 143 -4.79 -15.13 -20.68
C PRO A 143 -5.27 -16.55 -20.91
N ALA A 144 -5.72 -16.90 -22.11
CA ALA A 144 -6.21 -18.25 -22.42
C ALA A 144 -5.15 -19.36 -22.20
N ASP A 145 -3.88 -19.02 -22.39
CA ASP A 145 -2.75 -19.94 -22.28
C ASP A 145 -2.35 -20.22 -20.80
N LEU A 146 -3.00 -19.55 -19.83
CA LEU A 146 -2.71 -19.73 -18.40
C LEU A 146 -3.38 -20.99 -17.82
N LYS A 147 -4.29 -21.64 -18.56
CA LYS A 147 -4.99 -22.83 -18.09
C LYS A 147 -4.00 -23.95 -17.76
N GLY A 148 -4.12 -24.50 -16.56
CA GLY A 148 -3.25 -25.58 -16.07
C GLY A 148 -1.89 -25.11 -15.54
N LEU A 149 -1.57 -23.81 -15.64
CA LEU A 149 -0.32 -23.27 -15.14
C LEU A 149 -0.45 -22.79 -13.69
N ARG A 150 0.68 -22.83 -12.99
CA ARG A 150 0.88 -22.25 -11.65
C ARG A 150 1.46 -20.84 -11.82
N ILE A 151 0.69 -19.84 -11.46
CA ILE A 151 1.09 -18.44 -11.62
C ILE A 151 1.35 -17.83 -10.25
N GLY A 152 2.59 -17.37 -10.02
CA GLY A 152 2.98 -16.66 -8.79
C GLY A 152 2.58 -15.18 -8.83
N VAL A 153 2.15 -14.65 -7.68
CA VAL A 153 1.92 -13.21 -7.48
C VAL A 153 2.20 -12.84 -6.03
N ALA A 154 2.62 -11.59 -5.80
CA ALA A 154 2.62 -11.03 -4.45
C ALA A 154 1.17 -10.75 -4.01
N ARG A 155 0.79 -11.17 -2.81
CA ARG A 155 -0.55 -11.01 -2.23
C ARG A 155 -0.93 -9.53 -2.12
N ALA A 156 -2.20 -9.19 -2.38
CA ALA A 156 -2.76 -7.84 -2.32
C ALA A 156 -2.07 -6.82 -3.25
N SER A 157 -1.35 -7.32 -4.25
CA SER A 157 -0.72 -6.54 -5.30
C SER A 157 -1.68 -6.28 -6.47
N THR A 158 -1.31 -5.40 -7.38
CA THR A 158 -2.09 -5.16 -8.60
C THR A 158 -1.93 -6.27 -9.62
N GLN A 159 -0.83 -7.01 -9.61
CA GLN A 159 -0.64 -8.22 -10.42
C GLN A 159 -1.58 -9.34 -9.96
N ASP A 160 -1.78 -9.51 -8.65
CA ASP A 160 -2.77 -10.46 -8.11
C ASP A 160 -4.19 -10.13 -8.57
N ILE A 161 -4.57 -8.84 -8.44
CA ILE A 161 -5.89 -8.37 -8.88
C ILE A 161 -6.08 -8.60 -10.39
N ALA A 162 -5.09 -8.20 -11.20
CA ALA A 162 -5.16 -8.32 -12.66
C ALA A 162 -5.24 -9.78 -13.11
N LEU A 163 -4.38 -10.64 -12.59
CA LEU A 163 -4.37 -12.07 -12.94
C LEU A 163 -5.63 -12.79 -12.46
N THR A 164 -6.11 -12.49 -11.27
CA THR A 164 -7.36 -13.08 -10.75
C THR A 164 -8.56 -12.73 -11.65
N ALA A 165 -8.55 -11.53 -12.24
CA ALA A 165 -9.65 -11.10 -13.12
C ALA A 165 -9.64 -11.76 -14.51
N ILE A 166 -8.45 -12.16 -15.03
CA ILE A 166 -8.31 -12.64 -16.41
C ILE A 166 -7.97 -14.13 -16.52
N ALA A 167 -7.59 -14.78 -15.41
CA ALA A 167 -7.18 -16.18 -15.42
C ALA A 167 -8.37 -17.10 -15.74
N PRO A 168 -8.25 -18.00 -16.72
CA PRO A 168 -9.29 -18.96 -17.04
C PRO A 168 -9.43 -20.04 -15.95
N PRO A 169 -10.59 -20.72 -15.87
CA PRO A 169 -10.76 -21.86 -14.97
C PRO A 169 -9.67 -22.92 -15.17
N GLY A 170 -9.11 -23.38 -14.06
CA GLY A 170 -8.01 -24.34 -14.06
C GLY A 170 -6.61 -23.71 -13.98
N THR A 171 -6.50 -22.39 -13.92
CA THR A 171 -5.25 -21.71 -13.56
C THR A 171 -5.07 -21.72 -12.05
N GLU A 172 -3.89 -22.09 -11.56
CA GLU A 172 -3.55 -22.05 -10.14
C GLU A 172 -2.79 -20.73 -9.81
N ILE A 173 -3.45 -19.79 -9.12
CA ILE A 173 -2.78 -18.55 -8.67
C ILE A 173 -2.20 -18.77 -7.28
N ARG A 174 -0.86 -18.80 -7.17
CA ARG A 174 -0.11 -18.91 -5.92
C ARG A 174 0.27 -17.53 -5.40
N ARG A 175 -0.20 -17.21 -4.19
CA ARG A 175 -0.02 -15.92 -3.56
C ARG A 175 1.08 -15.97 -2.53
N PHE A 176 2.14 -15.24 -2.75
CA PHE A 176 3.28 -15.07 -1.86
C PHE A 176 3.11 -13.81 -1.01
N ASP A 177 3.78 -13.74 0.12
CA ASP A 177 3.66 -12.58 1.02
C ASP A 177 4.37 -11.34 0.49
N ASP A 178 5.38 -11.56 -0.39
CA ASP A 178 6.19 -10.52 -1.00
C ASP A 178 6.66 -10.89 -2.43
N ASP A 179 7.22 -9.91 -3.14
CA ASP A 179 7.76 -10.12 -4.49
C ASP A 179 9.04 -10.98 -4.49
N ALA A 180 9.85 -10.92 -3.42
CA ALA A 180 11.07 -11.71 -3.31
C ALA A 180 10.78 -13.22 -3.24
N SER A 181 9.78 -13.61 -2.45
CA SER A 181 9.31 -15.01 -2.36
C SER A 181 8.71 -15.48 -3.70
N GLY A 182 7.96 -14.62 -4.39
CA GLY A 182 7.44 -14.91 -5.74
C GLY A 182 8.56 -15.12 -6.75
N MET A 183 9.59 -14.27 -6.74
CA MET A 183 10.78 -14.39 -7.57
C MET A 183 11.51 -15.72 -7.32
N GLN A 184 11.72 -16.08 -6.06
CA GLN A 184 12.36 -17.34 -5.68
C GLN A 184 11.53 -18.54 -6.15
N ALA A 185 10.20 -18.46 -6.05
CA ALA A 185 9.30 -19.52 -6.51
C ALA A 185 9.37 -19.73 -8.02
N LEU A 186 9.49 -18.67 -8.83
CA LEU A 186 9.72 -18.77 -10.26
C LEU A 186 11.07 -19.42 -10.57
N MET A 187 12.15 -18.93 -9.95
CA MET A 187 13.50 -19.42 -10.20
C MET A 187 13.71 -20.89 -9.78
N SER A 188 12.98 -21.35 -8.77
CA SER A 188 13.00 -22.76 -8.30
C SER A 188 12.00 -23.68 -9.03
N GLY A 189 11.20 -23.16 -9.97
CA GLY A 189 10.18 -23.94 -10.68
C GLY A 189 8.95 -24.31 -9.87
N GLN A 190 8.72 -23.67 -8.72
CA GLN A 190 7.49 -23.84 -7.94
C GLN A 190 6.28 -23.23 -8.65
N VAL A 191 6.50 -22.19 -9.45
CA VAL A 191 5.50 -21.61 -10.36
C VAL A 191 6.05 -21.57 -11.78
N ASP A 192 5.15 -21.58 -12.76
CA ASP A 192 5.48 -21.64 -14.19
C ASP A 192 5.66 -20.22 -14.78
N ALA A 193 5.00 -19.23 -14.18
CA ALA A 193 5.14 -17.82 -14.51
C ALA A 193 4.89 -16.95 -13.27
N LEU A 194 5.32 -15.68 -13.32
CA LEU A 194 5.22 -14.70 -12.23
C LEU A 194 4.60 -13.41 -12.77
N GLY A 195 3.53 -12.95 -12.12
CA GLY A 195 3.06 -11.58 -12.27
C GLY A 195 3.96 -10.64 -11.47
N CYS A 196 4.68 -9.75 -12.13
CA CYS A 196 5.63 -8.84 -11.48
C CYS A 196 5.75 -7.52 -12.25
N SER A 197 6.51 -6.56 -11.72
CA SER A 197 6.88 -5.36 -12.49
C SER A 197 8.01 -5.67 -13.48
N THR A 198 8.13 -4.86 -14.54
CA THR A 198 9.25 -4.93 -15.48
C THR A 198 10.60 -4.79 -14.79
N THR A 199 10.68 -4.03 -13.70
CA THR A 199 11.91 -3.87 -12.90
C THR A 199 12.27 -5.15 -12.14
N VAL A 200 11.29 -5.87 -11.59
CA VAL A 200 11.50 -7.19 -10.98
C VAL A 200 11.84 -8.23 -12.05
N ALA A 201 11.16 -8.21 -13.20
CA ALA A 201 11.49 -9.06 -14.33
C ALA A 201 12.96 -8.92 -14.75
N ALA A 202 13.43 -7.68 -14.93
CA ALA A 202 14.83 -7.40 -15.27
C ALA A 202 15.84 -7.90 -14.20
N GLN A 203 15.45 -7.91 -12.92
CA GLN A 203 16.32 -8.48 -11.87
C GLN A 203 16.37 -10.01 -11.92
N ILE A 204 15.25 -10.67 -12.22
CA ILE A 204 15.20 -12.13 -12.42
C ILE A 204 16.10 -12.49 -13.62
N GLU A 205 15.96 -11.77 -14.74
CA GLU A 205 16.76 -12.01 -15.93
C GLU A 205 18.26 -11.84 -15.70
N LYS A 206 18.68 -10.88 -14.86
CA LYS A 206 20.09 -10.69 -14.47
C LYS A 206 20.63 -11.82 -13.58
N ARG A 207 19.78 -12.47 -12.79
CA ARG A 207 20.18 -13.53 -11.85
C ARG A 207 20.09 -14.93 -12.46
N ALA A 208 19.21 -15.12 -13.43
CA ALA A 208 19.02 -16.38 -14.13
C ALA A 208 20.04 -16.55 -15.27
N PRO A 209 20.29 -17.77 -15.75
CA PRO A 209 21.04 -17.99 -16.98
C PRO A 209 20.40 -17.22 -18.14
N ALA A 210 21.24 -16.70 -19.03
CA ALA A 210 20.78 -15.91 -20.17
C ALA A 210 19.69 -16.65 -20.95
N ASN A 211 18.70 -15.93 -21.43
CA ASN A 211 17.57 -16.45 -22.21
C ASN A 211 16.67 -17.49 -21.50
N THR A 212 16.62 -17.49 -20.16
CA THR A 212 15.75 -18.37 -19.41
C THR A 212 14.31 -17.88 -19.38
N TYR A 213 14.10 -16.58 -19.16
CA TYR A 213 12.79 -15.94 -19.02
C TYR A 213 12.58 -14.85 -20.05
N ASP A 214 11.34 -14.51 -20.32
CA ASP A 214 10.91 -13.34 -21.09
C ASP A 214 9.56 -12.82 -20.57
N GLU A 215 9.29 -11.55 -20.87
CA GLU A 215 7.98 -10.95 -20.62
C GLU A 215 6.98 -11.51 -21.63
N LYS A 216 5.89 -12.10 -21.15
CA LYS A 216 4.86 -12.73 -21.97
C LYS A 216 3.85 -11.73 -22.52
N PHE A 217 3.25 -10.98 -21.61
CA PHE A 217 2.33 -9.89 -21.95
C PHE A 217 2.20 -8.90 -20.78
N VAL A 218 1.77 -7.68 -21.13
CA VAL A 218 1.50 -6.63 -20.15
C VAL A 218 0.17 -6.92 -19.45
N LEU A 219 0.21 -6.97 -18.13
CA LEU A 219 -0.98 -7.10 -17.28
C LEU A 219 -1.62 -5.75 -17.01
N ARG A 220 -0.78 -4.73 -16.74
CA ARG A 220 -1.25 -3.41 -16.35
C ARG A 220 -0.14 -2.37 -16.44
N GLN A 221 -0.51 -1.15 -16.86
CA GLN A 221 0.26 0.05 -16.57
C GLN A 221 -0.40 0.78 -15.40
N GLN A 222 0.38 1.31 -14.48
CA GLN A 222 -0.14 1.91 -13.26
C GLN A 222 0.70 3.08 -12.80
N VAL A 223 0.05 4.02 -12.13
CA VAL A 223 0.68 5.12 -11.41
C VAL A 223 0.54 4.90 -9.92
N MET A 224 1.51 5.40 -9.15
CA MET A 224 1.60 5.26 -7.70
C MET A 224 1.43 6.61 -7.03
N GLY A 225 0.63 6.65 -5.97
CA GLY A 225 0.40 7.84 -5.15
C GLY A 225 0.86 7.64 -3.71
N VAL A 226 1.19 8.74 -3.05
CA VAL A 226 1.33 8.77 -1.60
C VAL A 226 -0.05 8.58 -1.00
N ALA A 227 -0.20 7.65 -0.05
CA ALA A 227 -1.49 7.41 0.56
C ALA A 227 -1.59 8.02 1.97
N MET A 228 -2.76 8.57 2.25
CA MET A 228 -3.14 9.23 3.49
C MET A 228 -4.48 8.69 3.99
N ARG A 229 -4.78 8.88 5.28
CA ARG A 229 -6.08 8.48 5.85
C ARG A 229 -7.22 9.29 5.24
N PRO A 230 -8.43 8.73 5.20
CA PRO A 230 -9.61 9.48 4.79
C PRO A 230 -9.79 10.77 5.59
N GLY A 231 -10.22 11.85 4.92
CA GLY A 231 -10.45 13.14 5.54
C GLY A 231 -9.23 14.04 5.72
N GLN A 232 -8.01 13.59 5.41
CA GLN A 232 -6.77 14.37 5.54
C GLN A 232 -6.53 15.28 4.31
N THR A 233 -7.52 16.06 3.91
CA THR A 233 -7.48 16.85 2.67
C THR A 233 -6.40 17.95 2.68
N GLU A 234 -6.11 18.55 3.84
CA GLU A 234 -5.04 19.56 3.93
C GLU A 234 -3.65 18.90 3.82
N LEU A 235 -3.49 17.70 4.36
CA LEU A 235 -2.26 16.91 4.18
C LEU A 235 -2.09 16.51 2.71
N GLU A 236 -3.17 16.07 2.05
CA GLU A 236 -3.17 15.76 0.62
C GLU A 236 -2.75 16.97 -0.24
N LYS A 237 -3.29 18.16 0.03
CA LYS A 237 -2.89 19.39 -0.66
C LYS A 237 -1.41 19.69 -0.50
N ALA A 238 -0.88 19.52 0.71
CA ALA A 238 0.53 19.76 0.99
C ALA A 238 1.45 18.74 0.28
N VAL A 239 1.08 17.46 0.27
CA VAL A 239 1.81 16.42 -0.46
C VAL A 239 1.73 16.66 -1.98
N ASN A 240 0.56 17.06 -2.50
CA ASN A 240 0.39 17.41 -3.91
C ASN A 240 1.27 18.61 -4.32
N ALA A 241 1.31 19.64 -3.47
CA ALA A 241 2.18 20.81 -3.70
C ALA A 241 3.68 20.42 -3.68
N PHE A 242 4.08 19.49 -2.78
CA PHE A 242 5.43 18.93 -2.78
C PHE A 242 5.74 18.18 -4.08
N ILE A 243 4.84 17.31 -4.54
CA ILE A 243 5.02 16.54 -5.80
C ILE A 243 5.13 17.49 -6.99
N ASP A 244 4.24 18.47 -7.10
CA ASP A 244 4.25 19.43 -8.21
C ASP A 244 5.56 20.24 -8.27
N ARG A 245 6.04 20.74 -7.13
CA ARG A 245 7.32 21.46 -7.04
C ARG A 245 8.50 20.59 -7.46
N ASN A 246 8.53 19.34 -6.98
CA ASN A 246 9.67 18.46 -7.22
C ASN A 246 9.64 17.77 -8.59
N LYS A 247 8.49 17.75 -9.27
CA LYS A 247 8.42 17.50 -10.71
C LYS A 247 8.94 18.71 -11.50
N ALA A 248 8.49 19.90 -11.17
CA ALA A 248 8.85 21.11 -11.91
C ALA A 248 10.34 21.46 -11.81
N ASN A 249 10.98 21.22 -10.67
CA ASN A 249 12.42 21.47 -10.46
C ASN A 249 13.32 20.28 -10.84
N GLY A 250 12.75 19.16 -11.27
CA GLY A 250 13.47 17.95 -11.71
C GLY A 250 14.05 17.08 -10.58
N GLU A 251 13.74 17.35 -9.31
CA GLU A 251 14.26 16.51 -8.21
C GLU A 251 13.67 15.09 -8.25
N LEU A 252 12.37 14.94 -8.57
CA LEU A 252 11.78 13.61 -8.75
C LEU A 252 12.35 12.89 -9.97
N ASP A 253 12.67 13.59 -11.06
CA ASP A 253 13.36 13.01 -12.22
C ASP A 253 14.73 12.46 -11.84
N LYS A 254 15.53 13.22 -11.08
CA LYS A 254 16.86 12.79 -10.61
C LYS A 254 16.77 11.54 -9.75
N LEU A 255 15.80 11.48 -8.82
CA LEU A 255 15.60 10.30 -7.99
C LEU A 255 15.14 9.11 -8.81
N TYR A 256 14.23 9.32 -9.76
CA TYR A 256 13.74 8.26 -10.65
C TYR A 256 14.86 7.72 -11.54
N GLU A 257 15.69 8.59 -12.11
CA GLU A 257 16.83 8.21 -12.92
C GLU A 257 17.90 7.46 -12.12
N LYS A 258 18.18 7.91 -10.88
CA LYS A 258 19.11 7.23 -9.96
C LYS A 258 18.72 5.76 -9.74
N TRP A 259 17.42 5.49 -9.54
CA TRP A 259 16.95 4.16 -9.15
C TRP A 259 16.47 3.31 -10.31
N LEU A 260 15.85 3.91 -11.31
CA LEU A 260 15.20 3.21 -12.42
C LEU A 260 15.94 3.38 -13.76
N GLY A 261 16.96 4.25 -13.82
CA GLY A 261 17.76 4.46 -15.02
C GLY A 261 17.07 5.26 -16.13
N THR A 262 15.89 5.78 -15.87
CA THR A 262 15.10 6.59 -16.83
C THR A 262 14.48 7.77 -16.13
N LYS A 263 14.05 8.78 -16.87
CA LYS A 263 13.26 9.89 -16.33
C LYS A 263 11.87 9.42 -15.90
N LEU A 264 11.30 10.14 -14.97
CA LEU A 264 9.91 9.91 -14.53
C LEU A 264 8.98 10.05 -15.74
N PRO A 265 8.14 9.04 -16.06
CA PRO A 265 7.23 9.15 -17.18
C PRO A 265 6.17 10.24 -16.95
N ALA A 266 5.65 10.80 -18.02
CA ALA A 266 4.51 11.70 -17.97
C ALA A 266 3.29 10.94 -17.38
N MET A 267 2.61 11.56 -16.39
CA MET A 267 1.51 10.94 -15.63
C MET A 267 0.39 11.94 -15.40
#